data_a637d6b6a8f8f700520961c8d3dcfe91
#
_entry.id   a637d6b6a8f8f700520961c8d3dcfe91
#
_cell.length_a   1.000
_cell.length_b   1.000
_cell.length_c   1.000
_cell.angle_alpha   90.00
_cell.angle_beta   90.00
_cell.angle_gamma   90.00
#
_symmetry.space_group_name_H-M   'P 1'
#
loop_
_entity.id
_entity.type
_entity.pdbx_description
1 polymer ?
#
loop_
_entity_poly.entity_id
_entity_poly.type
_entity_poly.pdbx_seq_one_letter_code
_entity_poly.pdbx_strand_id
1 'polypeptide(L)'
;MTHAHAIARAPGAIDAVCLMYTNSKMMKESMLRHAGSWTLNEFIPIAGQAAADNIAPAIGQLQYAMRAPTLPMCQAAFDVLDRNADHVAAMTHCTVTKAWITRTRAGLPNHAMAEVTFHNFEQLGAPEWAEEAKVFARALQKSLALEPMQEPFFEGLTKLTPPWEAEKAFRAQLPAWQLNYAADDYVDYTWHAPTVRLYVGRPTLQAPKSGYRYPEWVRHAMGGVPACIDPMWSKASAVIATTLIDLLSDPSLLEKAQAEFRDRAGGGVGGSKWVAPLLPADFEAPIGYRWPEYVDTPRGREWTVP
;
A
#
# COMPACT_ATOMS: atom_id res chain seq x y z
N MET A 1 2.62 39.31 -11.81
CA MET A 1 1.86 39.32 -13.08
C MET A 1 2.85 39.57 -14.20
N THR A 2 2.93 38.70 -15.16
CA THR A 2 3.77 38.84 -16.34
C THR A 2 2.85 39.08 -17.54
N HIS A 3 3.26 40.00 -18.45
CA HIS A 3 2.56 40.14 -19.73
C HIS A 3 3.11 39.12 -20.74
N ALA A 4 2.25 38.60 -21.62
CA ALA A 4 2.66 37.67 -22.68
C ALA A 4 3.86 38.16 -23.52
N HIS A 5 4.06 39.46 -23.61
CA HIS A 5 5.20 40.08 -24.29
C HIS A 5 6.36 40.46 -23.34
N ALA A 6 6.17 40.27 -22.02
CA ALA A 6 7.23 40.63 -21.07
C ALA A 6 8.22 39.49 -20.95
N ILE A 7 9.49 39.81 -21.08
CA ILE A 7 10.60 38.90 -20.76
C ILE A 7 10.70 38.68 -19.24
N ALA A 8 9.89 39.39 -18.46
CA ALA A 8 9.84 39.24 -17.02
C ALA A 8 9.44 37.79 -16.68
N ARG A 9 10.28 37.16 -15.91
CA ARG A 9 10.13 35.75 -15.55
C ARG A 9 9.62 35.68 -14.11
N ALA A 10 8.35 35.36 -13.99
CA ALA A 10 7.84 34.92 -12.72
C ALA A 10 8.16 33.42 -12.54
N PRO A 11 8.56 33.00 -11.35
CA PRO A 11 8.66 31.59 -11.03
C PRO A 11 7.34 30.88 -11.34
N GLY A 12 7.41 29.76 -12.07
CA GLY A 12 6.25 28.93 -12.40
C GLY A 12 6.29 27.63 -11.62
N ALA A 13 5.41 27.46 -10.63
CA ALA A 13 5.39 26.23 -9.85
C ALA A 13 5.09 25.00 -10.71
N ILE A 14 4.30 25.14 -11.78
CA ILE A 14 4.03 24.04 -12.71
C ILE A 14 5.28 23.62 -13.49
N ASP A 15 6.16 24.56 -13.86
CA ASP A 15 7.41 24.25 -14.55
C ASP A 15 8.31 23.40 -13.65
N ALA A 16 8.40 23.76 -12.36
CA ALA A 16 9.13 22.98 -11.36
C ALA A 16 8.56 21.56 -11.21
N VAL A 17 7.24 21.43 -11.11
CA VAL A 17 6.57 20.13 -10.99
C VAL A 17 6.80 19.28 -12.23
N CYS A 18 6.66 19.83 -13.44
CA CYS A 18 6.89 19.12 -14.70
C CYS A 18 8.35 18.66 -14.85
N LEU A 19 9.31 19.53 -14.55
CA LEU A 19 10.72 19.17 -14.59
C LEU A 19 11.06 18.09 -13.58
N MET A 20 10.58 18.20 -12.35
CA MET A 20 10.82 17.21 -11.31
C MET A 20 10.18 15.86 -11.64
N TYR A 21 8.95 15.86 -12.16
CA TYR A 21 8.26 14.66 -12.61
C TYR A 21 9.03 13.97 -13.73
N THR A 22 9.40 14.71 -14.76
CA THR A 22 10.15 14.19 -15.92
C THR A 22 11.51 13.64 -15.49
N ASN A 23 12.24 14.40 -14.68
CA ASN A 23 13.54 13.98 -14.15
C ASN A 23 13.42 12.67 -13.35
N SER A 24 12.42 12.56 -12.48
CA SER A 24 12.18 11.34 -11.69
C SER A 24 11.91 10.12 -12.58
N LYS A 25 11.14 10.28 -13.65
CA LYS A 25 10.90 9.21 -14.63
C LYS A 25 12.18 8.76 -15.32
N MET A 26 13.01 9.71 -15.75
CA MET A 26 14.26 9.40 -16.46
C MET A 26 15.31 8.77 -15.55
N MET A 27 15.32 9.13 -14.26
CA MET A 27 16.34 8.68 -13.32
C MET A 27 16.01 7.38 -12.60
N LYS A 28 14.78 6.88 -12.69
CA LYS A 28 14.35 5.63 -12.01
C LYS A 28 15.33 4.48 -12.21
N GLU A 29 15.78 4.27 -13.43
CA GLU A 29 16.69 3.17 -13.77
C GLU A 29 18.09 3.31 -13.15
N SER A 30 18.52 4.55 -12.86
CA SER A 30 19.84 4.82 -12.30
C SER A 30 19.87 4.94 -10.78
N MET A 31 18.72 5.11 -10.13
CA MET A 31 18.64 5.32 -8.68
C MET A 31 19.07 4.12 -7.87
N LEU A 32 18.64 2.93 -8.29
CA LEU A 32 18.88 1.67 -7.57
C LEU A 32 19.18 0.52 -8.56
N ARG A 33 20.25 0.61 -9.30
CA ARG A 33 20.59 -0.27 -10.44
C ARG A 33 20.59 -1.78 -10.16
N HIS A 34 20.86 -2.19 -8.94
CA HIS A 34 21.04 -3.61 -8.59
C HIS A 34 20.10 -4.09 -7.48
N ALA A 35 19.15 -3.27 -7.13
CA ALA A 35 18.23 -3.57 -6.07
C ALA A 35 17.03 -4.29 -6.66
N GLY A 36 16.86 -5.56 -6.47
CA GLY A 36 15.67 -6.32 -6.85
C GLY A 36 14.35 -5.53 -6.91
N SER A 37 13.24 -6.07 -6.56
CA SER A 37 11.92 -5.42 -6.69
C SER A 37 11.77 -4.17 -5.80
N TRP A 38 11.91 -3.01 -6.38
CA TRP A 38 11.57 -1.72 -5.80
C TRP A 38 10.59 -0.97 -6.70
N THR A 39 9.79 -0.09 -6.12
CA THR A 39 8.85 0.75 -6.87
C THR A 39 8.94 2.19 -6.41
N LEU A 40 8.84 3.10 -7.36
CA LEU A 40 8.67 4.52 -7.14
C LEU A 40 7.48 4.98 -7.97
N ASN A 41 6.43 5.44 -7.32
CA ASN A 41 5.27 6.03 -7.95
C ASN A 41 5.25 7.52 -7.64
N GLU A 42 5.03 8.30 -8.67
CA GLU A 42 4.87 9.74 -8.58
C GLU A 42 3.49 10.15 -9.06
N PHE A 43 2.91 11.13 -8.40
CA PHE A 43 1.63 11.73 -8.82
C PHE A 43 1.60 13.21 -8.46
N ILE A 44 0.83 13.97 -9.22
CA ILE A 44 0.72 15.42 -9.11
C ILE A 44 -0.66 15.75 -8.52
N PRO A 45 -0.79 15.98 -7.20
CA PRO A 45 -2.06 16.37 -6.61
C PRO A 45 -2.44 17.82 -6.94
N ILE A 46 -1.45 18.69 -7.12
CA ILE A 46 -1.67 20.10 -7.47
C ILE A 46 -0.73 20.48 -8.62
N ALA A 47 -1.33 20.81 -9.76
CA ALA A 47 -0.60 21.30 -10.93
C ALA A 47 -0.55 22.84 -11.01
N GLY A 48 -1.12 23.51 -10.03
CA GLY A 48 -1.31 24.95 -10.04
C GLY A 48 -2.61 25.37 -10.74
N GLN A 49 -2.89 26.65 -10.63
CA GLN A 49 -4.00 27.28 -11.34
C GLN A 49 -3.60 28.67 -11.83
N ALA A 50 -3.94 28.98 -13.05
CA ALA A 50 -3.77 30.30 -13.63
C ALA A 50 -5.11 30.83 -14.14
N ALA A 51 -5.39 32.10 -13.89
CA ALA A 51 -6.60 32.77 -14.40
C ALA A 51 -6.40 33.37 -15.79
N ALA A 52 -5.17 33.45 -16.27
CA ALA A 52 -4.81 33.97 -17.58
C ALA A 52 -3.45 33.38 -18.03
N ASP A 53 -3.17 33.47 -19.32
CA ASP A 53 -1.93 32.97 -19.95
C ASP A 53 -0.64 33.65 -19.47
N ASN A 54 -0.78 34.84 -18.90
CA ASN A 54 0.32 35.67 -18.38
C ASN A 54 0.43 35.63 -16.85
N ILE A 55 -0.25 34.71 -16.16
CA ILE A 55 -0.18 34.52 -14.73
C ILE A 55 0.39 33.13 -14.43
N ALA A 56 1.63 33.09 -13.92
CA ALA A 56 2.25 31.83 -13.54
C ALA A 56 1.58 31.25 -12.29
N PRO A 57 1.27 29.94 -12.24
CA PRO A 57 0.78 29.27 -11.05
C PRO A 57 1.78 29.41 -9.90
N ALA A 58 1.27 29.79 -8.71
CA ALA A 58 2.10 30.05 -7.54
C ALA A 58 2.46 28.77 -6.76
N ILE A 59 1.62 27.73 -6.85
CA ILE A 59 1.76 26.48 -6.10
C ILE A 59 1.63 25.29 -7.04
N GLY A 60 2.50 24.31 -6.85
CA GLY A 60 2.41 22.98 -7.43
C GLY A 60 2.91 21.95 -6.43
N GLN A 61 2.39 20.74 -6.47
CA GLN A 61 2.77 19.67 -5.59
C GLN A 61 3.02 18.39 -6.37
N LEU A 62 4.10 17.70 -6.01
CA LEU A 62 4.43 16.37 -6.49
C LEU A 62 4.66 15.47 -5.29
N GLN A 63 4.02 14.31 -5.27
CA GLN A 63 4.16 13.31 -4.23
C GLN A 63 4.80 12.05 -4.77
N TYR A 64 5.56 11.39 -3.92
CA TYR A 64 6.23 10.14 -4.20
C TYR A 64 5.81 9.07 -3.20
N ALA A 65 5.54 7.86 -3.70
CA ALA A 65 5.38 6.66 -2.89
C ALA A 65 6.45 5.65 -3.32
N MET A 66 7.31 5.26 -2.38
CA MET A 66 8.39 4.32 -2.65
C MET A 66 8.27 3.08 -1.78
N ARG A 67 8.56 1.94 -2.38
CA ARG A 67 8.80 0.67 -1.70
C ARG A 67 10.15 0.13 -2.14
N ALA A 68 10.97 -0.26 -1.18
CA ALA A 68 12.26 -0.90 -1.45
C ALA A 68 12.51 -2.05 -0.46
N PRO A 69 13.36 -3.01 -0.80
CA PRO A 69 13.65 -4.17 0.04
C PRO A 69 14.27 -3.84 1.40
N THR A 70 14.97 -2.71 1.51
CA THR A 70 15.62 -2.28 2.76
C THR A 70 15.44 -0.79 3.00
N LEU A 71 15.49 -0.38 4.28
CA LEU A 71 15.43 1.03 4.66
C LEU A 71 16.58 1.87 4.08
N PRO A 72 17.85 1.41 4.07
CA PRO A 72 18.93 2.16 3.42
C PRO A 72 18.69 2.41 1.93
N MET A 73 18.09 1.46 1.21
CA MET A 73 17.73 1.66 -0.20
C MET A 73 16.63 2.71 -0.38
N CYS A 74 15.61 2.69 0.48
CA CYS A 74 14.61 3.76 0.49
C CYS A 74 15.25 5.12 0.75
N GLN A 75 16.11 5.22 1.75
CA GLN A 75 16.78 6.48 2.09
C GLN A 75 17.65 6.99 0.93
N ALA A 76 18.45 6.11 0.33
CA ALA A 76 19.31 6.49 -0.81
C ALA A 76 18.51 7.07 -1.99
N ALA A 77 17.33 6.52 -2.27
CA ALA A 77 16.47 7.06 -3.33
C ALA A 77 15.86 8.42 -2.95
N PHE A 78 15.42 8.58 -1.70
CA PHE A 78 14.90 9.88 -1.23
C PHE A 78 15.99 10.95 -1.21
N ASP A 79 17.23 10.60 -0.86
CA ASP A 79 18.37 11.54 -0.93
C ASP A 79 18.63 12.04 -2.37
N VAL A 80 18.38 11.21 -3.37
CA VAL A 80 18.45 11.61 -4.78
C VAL A 80 17.29 12.52 -5.13
N LEU A 81 16.06 12.15 -4.74
CA LEU A 81 14.88 12.99 -5.01
C LEU A 81 14.99 14.36 -4.34
N ASP A 82 15.47 14.40 -3.11
CA ASP A 82 15.65 15.66 -2.37
C ASP A 82 16.65 16.60 -3.04
N ARG A 83 17.80 16.08 -3.49
CA ARG A 83 18.78 16.87 -4.24
C ARG A 83 18.21 17.36 -5.58
N ASN A 84 17.49 16.48 -6.28
CA ASN A 84 16.85 16.87 -7.53
C ASN A 84 15.81 17.96 -7.34
N ALA A 85 15.04 17.90 -6.28
CA ALA A 85 14.06 18.93 -5.94
C ALA A 85 14.73 20.30 -5.70
N ASP A 86 15.87 20.31 -4.98
CA ASP A 86 16.62 21.54 -4.75
C ASP A 86 17.17 22.14 -6.05
N HIS A 87 17.71 21.29 -6.94
CA HIS A 87 18.21 21.74 -8.24
C HIS A 87 17.10 22.26 -9.16
N VAL A 88 15.97 21.54 -9.20
CA VAL A 88 14.80 21.96 -9.99
C VAL A 88 14.25 23.29 -9.47
N ALA A 89 14.14 23.44 -8.15
CA ALA A 89 13.71 24.70 -7.54
C ALA A 89 14.64 25.86 -7.94
N ALA A 90 15.96 25.66 -7.87
CA ALA A 90 16.94 26.65 -8.30
C ALA A 90 16.82 27.00 -9.80
N MET A 91 16.63 26.00 -10.67
CA MET A 91 16.48 26.21 -12.12
C MET A 91 15.21 26.98 -12.49
N THR A 92 14.16 26.80 -11.73
CA THR A 92 12.84 27.41 -12.00
C THR A 92 12.59 28.67 -11.18
N HIS A 93 13.55 29.07 -10.37
CA HIS A 93 13.45 30.20 -9.42
C HIS A 93 12.28 30.04 -8.42
N CYS A 94 11.92 28.79 -8.11
CA CYS A 94 10.93 28.44 -7.10
C CYS A 94 11.57 28.16 -5.75
N THR A 95 10.77 28.15 -4.70
CA THR A 95 11.12 27.54 -3.41
C THR A 95 10.53 26.15 -3.34
N VAL A 96 11.20 25.23 -2.65
CA VAL A 96 10.70 23.88 -2.41
C VAL A 96 10.59 23.61 -0.92
N THR A 97 9.45 23.07 -0.52
CA THR A 97 9.23 22.51 0.82
C THR A 97 9.09 21.01 0.69
N LYS A 98 9.80 20.27 1.54
CA LYS A 98 9.81 18.82 1.57
C LYS A 98 9.16 18.37 2.88
N ALA A 99 8.19 17.48 2.80
CA ALA A 99 7.50 16.95 3.96
C ALA A 99 7.24 15.45 3.80
N TRP A 100 7.37 14.71 4.88
CA TRP A 100 6.94 13.34 4.96
C TRP A 100 5.43 13.27 5.15
N ILE A 101 4.78 12.28 4.50
CA ILE A 101 3.40 11.93 4.78
C ILE A 101 3.38 10.74 5.72
N THR A 102 4.19 9.73 5.42
CA THR A 102 4.39 8.55 6.27
C THR A 102 5.72 7.88 5.94
N ARG A 103 6.24 7.13 6.90
CA ARG A 103 7.39 6.24 6.73
C ARG A 103 7.14 4.99 7.53
N THR A 104 7.28 3.83 6.91
CA THR A 104 7.08 2.54 7.57
C THR A 104 8.36 1.72 7.58
N ARG A 105 8.54 0.96 8.65
CA ARG A 105 9.60 -0.04 8.80
C ARG A 105 9.23 -1.30 8.02
N ALA A 106 10.15 -2.24 7.87
CA ALA A 106 9.81 -3.60 7.46
C ALA A 106 9.06 -4.32 8.59
N GLY A 107 8.10 -5.18 8.25
CA GLY A 107 7.33 -5.92 9.25
C GLY A 107 8.21 -6.94 10.00
N LEU A 108 8.00 -7.08 11.31
CA LEU A 108 8.60 -8.09 12.15
C LEU A 108 7.65 -9.30 12.23
N PRO A 109 8.02 -10.50 11.72
CA PRO A 109 7.14 -11.65 11.77
C PRO A 109 7.02 -12.21 13.20
N ASN A 110 5.89 -12.90 13.47
CA ASN A 110 5.69 -13.67 14.69
C ASN A 110 5.06 -15.02 14.33
N HIS A 111 5.85 -16.07 14.37
CA HIS A 111 5.44 -17.42 13.97
C HIS A 111 4.46 -18.02 14.97
N ALA A 112 4.66 -17.80 16.26
CA ALA A 112 3.73 -18.29 17.28
C ALA A 112 2.31 -17.76 17.09
N MET A 113 2.18 -16.46 16.76
CA MET A 113 0.88 -15.88 16.39
C MET A 113 0.31 -16.49 15.11
N ALA A 114 1.17 -16.74 14.12
CA ALA A 114 0.74 -17.34 12.86
C ALA A 114 0.23 -18.78 13.04
N GLU A 115 0.89 -19.57 13.89
CA GLU A 115 0.48 -20.95 14.22
C GLU A 115 -0.88 -21.00 14.91
N VAL A 116 -1.10 -20.20 15.95
CA VAL A 116 -2.39 -20.13 16.65
C VAL A 116 -3.51 -19.70 15.71
N THR A 117 -3.25 -18.65 14.89
CA THR A 117 -4.24 -18.16 13.95
C THR A 117 -4.55 -19.19 12.87
N PHE A 118 -3.54 -19.88 12.36
CA PHE A 118 -3.72 -20.91 11.35
C PHE A 118 -4.47 -22.14 11.90
N HIS A 119 -4.17 -22.56 13.12
CA HIS A 119 -4.93 -23.62 13.78
C HIS A 119 -6.44 -23.31 13.83
N ASN A 120 -6.80 -22.10 14.22
CA ASN A 120 -8.19 -21.66 14.21
C ASN A 120 -8.79 -21.63 12.81
N PHE A 121 -7.97 -21.24 11.82
CA PHE A 121 -8.42 -21.27 10.42
C PHE A 121 -8.67 -22.70 9.92
N GLU A 122 -7.85 -23.67 10.32
CA GLU A 122 -8.07 -25.09 10.01
C GLU A 122 -9.35 -25.62 10.64
N GLN A 123 -9.65 -25.25 11.89
CA GLN A 123 -10.87 -25.66 12.59
C GLN A 123 -12.13 -25.08 11.92
N LEU A 124 -12.07 -23.85 11.47
CA LEU A 124 -13.21 -23.16 10.86
C LEU A 124 -13.35 -23.43 9.36
N GLY A 125 -12.29 -23.88 8.69
CA GLY A 125 -12.25 -24.12 7.25
C GLY A 125 -12.20 -22.83 6.41
N ALA A 126 -12.07 -23.00 5.12
CA ALA A 126 -12.08 -21.89 4.15
C ALA A 126 -13.49 -21.27 4.01
N PRO A 127 -13.60 -20.06 3.40
CA PRO A 127 -14.91 -19.51 3.03
C PRO A 127 -15.63 -20.41 2.01
N GLU A 128 -16.95 -20.46 2.11
CA GLU A 128 -17.81 -21.16 1.16
C GLU A 128 -18.81 -20.18 0.54
N TRP A 129 -19.06 -20.31 -0.75
CA TRP A 129 -19.97 -19.44 -1.51
C TRP A 129 -21.25 -20.19 -1.87
N ALA A 130 -22.38 -19.64 -1.41
CA ALA A 130 -23.70 -20.14 -1.72
C ALA A 130 -24.09 -19.92 -3.19
N GLU A 131 -25.21 -20.51 -3.59
CA GLU A 131 -25.70 -20.46 -4.98
C GLU A 131 -25.95 -19.03 -5.48
N GLU A 132 -26.36 -18.10 -4.62
CA GLU A 132 -26.54 -16.69 -4.98
C GLU A 132 -25.26 -16.06 -5.54
N ALA A 133 -24.12 -16.29 -4.87
CA ALA A 133 -22.82 -15.84 -5.36
C ALA A 133 -22.44 -16.50 -6.70
N LYS A 134 -22.74 -17.79 -6.87
CA LYS A 134 -22.47 -18.51 -8.11
C LYS A 134 -23.34 -18.00 -9.27
N VAL A 135 -24.58 -17.63 -9.01
CA VAL A 135 -25.47 -16.98 -10.01
C VAL A 135 -24.85 -15.68 -10.50
N PHE A 136 -24.40 -14.82 -9.59
CA PHE A 136 -23.73 -13.57 -9.98
C PHE A 136 -22.43 -13.82 -10.75
N ALA A 137 -21.62 -14.77 -10.29
CA ALA A 137 -20.38 -15.16 -10.96
C ALA A 137 -20.61 -15.65 -12.41
N ARG A 138 -21.65 -16.47 -12.64
CA ARG A 138 -22.07 -16.91 -13.98
C ARG A 138 -22.59 -15.75 -14.84
N ALA A 139 -23.28 -14.78 -14.25
CA ALA A 139 -23.71 -13.58 -14.96
C ALA A 139 -22.51 -12.74 -15.45
N LEU A 140 -21.46 -12.62 -14.63
CA LEU A 140 -20.20 -11.99 -15.05
C LEU A 140 -19.54 -12.75 -16.21
N GLN A 141 -19.51 -14.09 -16.17
CA GLN A 141 -18.97 -14.88 -17.28
C GLN A 141 -19.76 -14.63 -18.57
N LYS A 142 -21.09 -14.64 -18.51
CA LYS A 142 -21.96 -14.30 -19.66
C LYS A 142 -21.70 -12.90 -20.22
N SER A 143 -21.50 -11.92 -19.34
CA SER A 143 -21.23 -10.53 -19.77
C SER A 143 -19.91 -10.39 -20.54
N LEU A 144 -19.01 -11.33 -20.36
CA LEU A 144 -17.74 -11.44 -21.09
C LEU A 144 -17.80 -12.37 -22.30
N ALA A 145 -19.01 -12.78 -22.72
CA ALA A 145 -19.23 -13.76 -23.79
C ALA A 145 -18.52 -15.11 -23.56
N LEU A 146 -18.41 -15.51 -22.28
CA LEU A 146 -17.90 -16.81 -21.88
C LEU A 146 -19.04 -17.78 -21.56
N GLU A 147 -18.82 -19.07 -21.78
CA GLU A 147 -19.73 -20.11 -21.29
C GLU A 147 -19.71 -20.12 -19.75
N PRO A 148 -20.89 -20.01 -19.09
CA PRO A 148 -20.97 -20.05 -17.64
C PRO A 148 -20.61 -21.44 -17.10
N MET A 149 -19.75 -21.45 -16.10
CA MET A 149 -19.35 -22.68 -15.43
C MET A 149 -20.35 -23.07 -14.34
N GLN A 150 -20.59 -24.38 -14.16
CA GLN A 150 -21.40 -24.87 -13.03
C GLN A 150 -20.79 -24.44 -11.71
N GLU A 151 -19.49 -24.66 -11.54
CA GLU A 151 -18.66 -24.16 -10.42
C GLU A 151 -17.80 -23.00 -10.94
N PRO A 152 -18.27 -21.74 -10.78
CA PRO A 152 -17.60 -20.60 -11.39
C PRO A 152 -16.40 -20.09 -10.61
N PHE A 153 -16.25 -20.50 -9.33
CA PHE A 153 -15.15 -20.05 -8.48
C PHE A 153 -13.91 -20.94 -8.62
N PHE A 154 -12.75 -20.33 -8.45
CA PHE A 154 -11.48 -21.04 -8.47
C PHE A 154 -11.39 -22.05 -7.33
N GLU A 155 -11.15 -23.31 -7.66
CA GLU A 155 -11.11 -24.42 -6.70
C GLU A 155 -10.10 -24.19 -5.56
N GLY A 156 -8.97 -23.55 -5.85
CA GLY A 156 -7.94 -23.24 -4.86
C GLY A 156 -8.38 -22.32 -3.71
N LEU A 157 -9.56 -21.68 -3.82
CA LEU A 157 -10.11 -20.84 -2.75
C LEU A 157 -10.50 -21.63 -1.49
N THR A 158 -10.74 -22.92 -1.62
CA THR A 158 -11.09 -23.82 -0.50
C THR A 158 -9.85 -24.45 0.15
N LYS A 159 -8.67 -24.25 -0.43
CA LYS A 159 -7.42 -24.81 0.07
C LYS A 159 -6.77 -23.87 1.07
N LEU A 160 -6.58 -24.34 2.30
CA LEU A 160 -5.78 -23.66 3.31
C LEU A 160 -4.30 -23.93 3.06
N THR A 161 -3.48 -22.89 3.22
CA THR A 161 -2.02 -22.97 3.07
C THR A 161 -1.36 -22.68 4.41
N PRO A 162 -0.59 -23.61 4.98
CA PRO A 162 0.15 -23.37 6.21
C PRO A 162 1.09 -22.18 6.11
N PRO A 163 1.24 -21.37 7.17
CA PRO A 163 2.06 -20.15 7.12
C PRO A 163 3.52 -20.42 6.73
N TRP A 164 4.12 -21.52 7.17
CA TRP A 164 5.49 -21.90 6.78
C TRP A 164 5.63 -22.30 5.31
N GLU A 165 4.60 -22.89 4.72
CA GLU A 165 4.58 -23.17 3.27
C GLU A 165 4.47 -21.88 2.47
N ALA A 166 3.58 -20.97 2.91
CA ALA A 166 3.44 -19.66 2.31
C ALA A 166 4.76 -18.86 2.41
N GLU A 167 5.39 -18.83 3.57
CA GLU A 167 6.67 -18.17 3.76
C GLU A 167 7.77 -18.78 2.87
N LYS A 168 7.88 -20.10 2.81
CA LYS A 168 8.81 -20.79 1.94
C LYS A 168 8.62 -20.45 0.46
N ALA A 169 7.36 -20.41 0.01
CA ALA A 169 7.02 -20.06 -1.37
C ALA A 169 7.39 -18.59 -1.70
N PHE A 170 7.17 -17.67 -0.77
CA PHE A 170 7.58 -16.27 -0.93
C PHE A 170 9.10 -16.13 -0.95
N ARG A 171 9.80 -16.76 -0.01
CA ARG A 171 11.27 -16.69 0.05
C ARG A 171 11.95 -17.26 -1.19
N ALA A 172 11.37 -18.27 -1.80
CA ALA A 172 11.88 -18.83 -3.05
C ALA A 172 11.86 -17.85 -4.24
N GLN A 173 11.05 -16.79 -4.16
CA GLN A 173 10.93 -15.76 -5.18
C GLN A 173 11.85 -14.56 -4.93
N LEU A 174 12.50 -14.50 -3.78
CA LEU A 174 13.31 -13.35 -3.36
C LEU A 174 14.81 -13.68 -3.45
N PRO A 175 15.65 -12.68 -3.75
CA PRO A 175 17.08 -12.82 -3.59
C PRO A 175 17.45 -13.18 -2.14
N ALA A 176 18.50 -13.98 -1.94
CA ALA A 176 18.90 -14.46 -0.61
C ALA A 176 19.20 -13.34 0.40
N TRP A 177 19.60 -12.17 -0.07
CA TRP A 177 19.88 -10.99 0.76
C TRP A 177 18.63 -10.21 1.20
N GLN A 178 17.49 -10.45 0.55
CA GLN A 178 16.26 -9.75 0.86
C GLN A 178 15.49 -10.49 1.96
N LEU A 179 15.63 -10.02 3.20
CA LEU A 179 15.03 -10.66 4.37
C LEU A 179 13.53 -10.38 4.52
N ASN A 180 13.08 -9.24 4.02
CA ASN A 180 11.69 -8.78 4.16
C ASN A 180 11.03 -8.67 2.79
N TYR A 181 9.78 -9.09 2.69
CA TYR A 181 9.00 -9.07 1.45
C TYR A 181 7.65 -8.36 1.59
N ALA A 182 7.32 -7.88 2.78
CA ALA A 182 6.08 -7.16 3.03
C ALA A 182 6.35 -5.80 3.65
N ALA A 183 5.72 -4.79 3.08
CA ALA A 183 5.52 -3.48 3.68
C ALA A 183 4.05 -3.13 3.47
N ASP A 184 3.35 -2.78 4.55
CA ASP A 184 1.94 -2.45 4.53
C ASP A 184 1.63 -1.52 5.71
N ASP A 185 0.44 -0.97 5.78
CA ASP A 185 0.05 0.05 6.76
C ASP A 185 0.13 -0.44 8.21
N TYR A 186 -0.01 -1.76 8.44
CA TYR A 186 0.04 -2.34 9.78
C TYR A 186 1.45 -2.70 10.28
N VAL A 187 2.48 -2.66 9.42
CA VAL A 187 3.81 -3.24 9.76
C VAL A 187 4.48 -2.57 10.95
N ASP A 188 4.17 -1.31 11.22
CA ASP A 188 4.74 -0.61 12.37
C ASP A 188 4.24 -1.16 13.71
N TYR A 189 3.03 -1.72 13.77
CA TYR A 189 2.52 -2.39 14.98
C TYR A 189 3.37 -3.61 15.37
N THR A 190 3.94 -4.29 14.37
CA THR A 190 4.77 -5.49 14.58
C THR A 190 6.03 -5.23 15.44
N TRP A 191 6.45 -3.97 15.55
CA TRP A 191 7.59 -3.55 16.36
C TRP A 191 7.21 -3.18 17.80
N HIS A 192 5.92 -3.23 18.14
CA HIS A 192 5.41 -2.89 19.47
C HIS A 192 4.74 -4.06 20.17
N ALA A 193 4.21 -5.02 19.39
CA ALA A 193 3.55 -6.21 19.91
C ALA A 193 3.65 -7.38 18.93
N PRO A 194 3.53 -8.64 19.41
CA PRO A 194 3.32 -9.80 18.55
C PRO A 194 2.14 -9.56 17.61
N THR A 195 2.38 -9.71 16.32
CA THR A 195 1.36 -9.39 15.31
C THR A 195 1.33 -10.45 14.24
N VAL A 196 0.11 -10.80 13.78
CA VAL A 196 -0.12 -11.67 12.64
C VAL A 196 -1.03 -10.97 11.64
N ARG A 197 -0.84 -11.26 10.37
CA ARG A 197 -1.76 -10.88 9.30
C ARG A 197 -2.45 -12.12 8.77
N LEU A 198 -3.76 -12.13 8.83
CA LEU A 198 -4.59 -13.18 8.26
C LEU A 198 -4.95 -12.83 6.80
N TYR A 199 -4.71 -13.77 5.90
CA TYR A 199 -5.17 -13.70 4.52
C TYR A 199 -6.30 -14.70 4.31
N VAL A 200 -7.46 -14.22 3.89
CA VAL A 200 -8.62 -15.04 3.54
C VAL A 200 -8.89 -14.93 2.04
N GLY A 201 -9.18 -16.06 1.41
CA GLY A 201 -9.43 -16.12 -0.03
C GLY A 201 -10.56 -15.18 -0.46
N ARG A 202 -10.28 -14.32 -1.46
CA ARG A 202 -11.29 -13.45 -2.08
C ARG A 202 -11.98 -14.19 -3.21
N PRO A 203 -13.28 -13.93 -3.47
CA PRO A 203 -13.98 -14.55 -4.58
C PRO A 203 -13.23 -14.28 -5.89
N THR A 204 -12.83 -15.35 -6.56
CA THR A 204 -12.06 -15.32 -7.79
C THR A 204 -12.67 -16.33 -8.75
N LEU A 205 -12.90 -15.95 -10.00
CA LEU A 205 -13.48 -16.83 -10.99
C LEU A 205 -12.45 -17.85 -11.49
N GLN A 206 -12.94 -19.07 -11.72
CA GLN A 206 -12.18 -20.12 -12.41
C GLN A 206 -11.93 -19.70 -13.86
N ALA A 207 -10.67 -19.73 -14.29
CA ALA A 207 -10.31 -19.44 -15.67
C ALA A 207 -10.93 -20.48 -16.64
N PRO A 208 -11.60 -20.06 -17.73
CA PRO A 208 -12.24 -20.98 -18.67
C PRO A 208 -11.23 -21.82 -19.46
N LYS A 209 -9.99 -21.38 -19.55
CA LYS A 209 -8.87 -22.10 -20.17
C LYS A 209 -7.55 -21.63 -19.58
N SER A 210 -6.52 -22.45 -19.73
CA SER A 210 -5.17 -22.10 -19.28
C SER A 210 -4.71 -20.76 -19.88
N GLY A 211 -4.11 -19.90 -19.03
CA GLY A 211 -3.60 -18.57 -19.41
C GLY A 211 -4.65 -17.49 -19.57
N TYR A 212 -5.94 -17.79 -19.45
CA TYR A 212 -6.97 -16.74 -19.46
C TYR A 212 -6.92 -15.93 -18.18
N ARG A 213 -6.98 -14.59 -18.33
CA ARG A 213 -7.06 -13.65 -17.22
C ARG A 213 -8.33 -12.83 -17.36
N TYR A 214 -9.15 -12.86 -16.32
CA TYR A 214 -10.29 -11.96 -16.24
C TYR A 214 -9.84 -10.50 -16.14
N PRO A 215 -10.59 -9.55 -16.74
CA PRO A 215 -10.35 -8.12 -16.48
C PRO A 215 -10.44 -7.80 -14.99
N GLU A 216 -9.64 -6.86 -14.51
CA GLU A 216 -9.57 -6.48 -13.08
C GLU A 216 -10.92 -6.05 -12.51
N TRP A 217 -11.77 -5.40 -13.31
CA TRP A 217 -13.09 -4.97 -12.87
C TRP A 217 -13.99 -6.13 -12.40
N VAL A 218 -13.80 -7.35 -12.90
CA VAL A 218 -14.56 -8.55 -12.48
C VAL A 218 -14.37 -8.80 -10.98
N ARG A 219 -13.15 -8.72 -10.51
CA ARG A 219 -12.82 -8.87 -9.08
C ARG A 219 -13.44 -7.76 -8.23
N HIS A 220 -13.42 -6.54 -8.74
CA HIS A 220 -14.04 -5.41 -8.05
C HIS A 220 -15.56 -5.52 -8.02
N ALA A 221 -16.19 -5.98 -9.12
CA ALA A 221 -17.62 -6.22 -9.17
C ALA A 221 -18.08 -7.26 -8.12
N MET A 222 -17.35 -8.37 -8.00
CA MET A 222 -17.64 -9.37 -6.95
C MET A 222 -17.42 -8.81 -5.53
N GLY A 223 -16.44 -7.93 -5.36
CA GLY A 223 -16.19 -7.25 -4.08
C GLY A 223 -17.30 -6.27 -3.64
N GLY A 224 -18.15 -5.84 -4.56
CA GLY A 224 -19.31 -4.98 -4.29
C GLY A 224 -20.62 -5.72 -4.03
N VAL A 225 -20.63 -7.05 -4.10
CA VAL A 225 -21.83 -7.87 -3.93
C VAL A 225 -21.74 -8.67 -2.62
N PRO A 226 -22.65 -8.44 -1.65
CA PRO A 226 -22.61 -9.11 -0.35
C PRO A 226 -22.51 -10.63 -0.44
N ALA A 227 -23.33 -11.30 -1.25
CA ALA A 227 -23.28 -12.74 -1.44
C ALA A 227 -21.90 -13.26 -1.87
N CYS A 228 -21.11 -12.43 -2.57
CA CYS A 228 -19.75 -12.79 -2.97
C CYS A 228 -18.69 -12.46 -1.91
N ILE A 229 -18.79 -11.32 -1.22
CA ILE A 229 -17.72 -10.84 -0.35
C ILE A 229 -17.92 -11.19 1.14
N ASP A 230 -19.16 -11.25 1.63
CA ASP A 230 -19.45 -11.50 3.04
C ASP A 230 -18.93 -12.84 3.57
N PRO A 231 -18.93 -13.95 2.81
CA PRO A 231 -18.33 -15.20 3.28
C PRO A 231 -16.86 -15.05 3.69
N MET A 232 -16.09 -14.23 2.96
CA MET A 232 -14.70 -13.90 3.29
C MET A 232 -14.61 -13.10 4.59
N TRP A 233 -15.41 -12.04 4.74
CA TRP A 233 -15.42 -11.20 5.93
C TRP A 233 -15.85 -11.97 7.17
N SER A 234 -16.92 -12.76 7.06
CA SER A 234 -17.43 -13.59 8.16
C SER A 234 -16.38 -14.61 8.60
N LYS A 235 -15.70 -15.25 7.65
CA LYS A 235 -14.62 -16.19 7.96
C LYS A 235 -13.44 -15.50 8.64
N ALA A 236 -13.00 -14.36 8.12
CA ALA A 236 -11.92 -13.59 8.72
C ALA A 236 -12.26 -13.19 10.18
N SER A 237 -13.47 -12.68 10.39
CA SER A 237 -13.94 -12.29 11.73
C SER A 237 -13.98 -13.46 12.70
N ALA A 238 -14.47 -14.62 12.24
CA ALA A 238 -14.53 -15.83 13.08
C ALA A 238 -13.12 -16.31 13.47
N VAL A 239 -12.17 -16.36 12.52
CA VAL A 239 -10.79 -16.79 12.81
C VAL A 239 -10.11 -15.81 13.78
N ILE A 240 -10.30 -14.51 13.62
CA ILE A 240 -9.75 -13.51 14.54
C ILE A 240 -10.36 -13.67 15.94
N ALA A 241 -11.69 -13.82 16.02
CA ALA A 241 -12.38 -13.95 17.30
C ALA A 241 -11.93 -15.21 18.05
N THR A 242 -11.87 -16.37 17.39
CA THR A 242 -11.40 -17.61 18.01
C THR A 242 -9.93 -17.53 18.42
N THR A 243 -9.07 -16.91 17.61
CA THR A 243 -7.67 -16.66 17.98
C THR A 243 -7.56 -15.79 19.24
N LEU A 244 -8.38 -14.75 19.37
CA LEU A 244 -8.42 -13.93 20.59
C LEU A 244 -8.90 -14.72 21.80
N ILE A 245 -9.91 -15.57 21.63
CA ILE A 245 -10.41 -16.44 22.71
C ILE A 245 -9.30 -17.37 23.19
N ASP A 246 -8.57 -18.01 22.29
CA ASP A 246 -7.47 -18.89 22.65
C ASP A 246 -6.36 -18.15 23.42
N LEU A 247 -5.93 -16.99 22.93
CA LEU A 247 -4.91 -16.17 23.60
C LEU A 247 -5.32 -15.68 24.99
N LEU A 248 -6.63 -15.47 25.20
CA LEU A 248 -7.19 -15.07 26.50
C LEU A 248 -7.40 -16.26 27.44
N SER A 249 -7.66 -17.44 26.88
CA SER A 249 -7.99 -18.65 27.65
C SER A 249 -6.73 -19.46 28.01
N ASP A 250 -5.69 -19.40 27.16
CA ASP A 250 -4.41 -20.06 27.39
C ASP A 250 -3.25 -19.05 27.38
N PRO A 251 -2.84 -18.56 28.57
CA PRO A 251 -1.73 -17.61 28.68
C PRO A 251 -0.42 -18.11 28.05
N SER A 252 -0.21 -19.43 27.96
CA SER A 252 1.01 -19.98 27.39
C SER A 252 1.20 -19.64 25.91
N LEU A 253 0.10 -19.49 25.16
CA LEU A 253 0.15 -19.10 23.75
C LEU A 253 0.63 -17.65 23.60
N LEU A 254 0.11 -16.76 24.44
CA LEU A 254 0.54 -15.37 24.46
C LEU A 254 1.99 -15.23 24.91
N GLU A 255 2.42 -16.02 25.93
CA GLU A 255 3.81 -16.03 26.42
C GLU A 255 4.79 -16.46 25.31
N LYS A 256 4.45 -17.48 24.52
CA LYS A 256 5.25 -17.91 23.36
C LYS A 256 5.39 -16.79 22.33
N ALA A 257 4.28 -16.14 21.97
CA ALA A 257 4.28 -15.04 21.02
C ALA A 257 5.12 -13.85 21.50
N GLN A 258 5.02 -13.51 22.80
CA GLN A 258 5.81 -12.45 23.42
C GLN A 258 7.31 -12.83 23.53
N ALA A 259 7.62 -14.09 23.80
CA ALA A 259 9.00 -14.57 23.85
C ALA A 259 9.67 -14.44 22.48
N GLU A 260 9.00 -14.88 21.43
CA GLU A 260 9.48 -14.71 20.05
C GLU A 260 9.67 -13.23 19.69
N PHE A 261 8.70 -12.38 20.04
CA PHE A 261 8.82 -10.94 19.80
C PHE A 261 10.06 -10.35 20.51
N ARG A 262 10.27 -10.69 21.79
CA ARG A 262 11.45 -10.25 22.53
C ARG A 262 12.76 -10.72 21.90
N ASP A 263 12.83 -11.97 21.47
CA ASP A 263 14.02 -12.51 20.81
C ASP A 263 14.33 -11.76 19.51
N ARG A 264 13.32 -11.61 18.65
CA ARG A 264 13.46 -10.92 17.35
C ARG A 264 13.80 -9.44 17.49
N ALA A 265 13.25 -8.77 18.47
CA ALA A 265 13.54 -7.36 18.77
C ALA A 265 14.80 -7.14 19.63
N GLY A 266 15.46 -8.24 20.09
CA GLY A 266 16.64 -8.17 20.91
C GLY A 266 16.38 -7.62 22.31
N GLY A 267 15.25 -7.99 22.92
CA GLY A 267 14.84 -7.57 24.26
C GLY A 267 13.46 -6.91 24.33
N GLY A 268 12.74 -6.86 23.20
CA GLY A 268 11.45 -6.20 23.10
C GLY A 268 11.57 -4.76 22.59
N VAL A 269 10.60 -3.91 22.91
CA VAL A 269 10.61 -2.49 22.54
C VAL A 269 11.84 -1.80 23.12
N GLY A 270 12.63 -1.15 22.28
CA GLY A 270 13.91 -0.56 22.66
C GLY A 270 15.07 -1.55 22.76
N GLY A 271 14.88 -2.80 22.44
CA GLY A 271 15.91 -3.84 22.45
C GLY A 271 16.98 -3.63 21.37
N SER A 272 18.04 -4.45 21.43
CA SER A 272 19.25 -4.27 20.59
C SER A 272 19.03 -4.44 19.10
N LYS A 273 17.95 -5.12 18.69
CA LYS A 273 17.56 -5.32 17.27
C LYS A 273 16.27 -4.54 16.93
N TRP A 274 15.73 -3.82 17.91
CA TRP A 274 14.49 -3.07 17.70
C TRP A 274 14.76 -1.87 16.80
N VAL A 275 13.94 -1.72 15.77
CA VAL A 275 14.01 -0.57 14.87
C VAL A 275 13.07 0.52 15.39
N ALA A 276 13.62 1.66 15.75
CA ALA A 276 12.84 2.81 16.20
C ALA A 276 11.90 3.34 15.10
N PRO A 277 10.82 4.03 15.45
CA PRO A 277 10.00 4.75 14.49
C PRO A 277 10.85 5.66 13.60
N LEU A 278 10.54 5.70 12.31
CA LEU A 278 11.31 6.44 11.31
C LEU A 278 10.96 7.92 11.23
N LEU A 279 9.91 8.33 11.93
CA LEU A 279 9.47 9.72 12.06
C LEU A 279 9.63 10.15 13.52
N PRO A 280 9.84 11.45 13.79
CA PRO A 280 9.93 11.98 15.14
C PRO A 280 8.68 11.67 15.98
N ALA A 281 8.82 11.61 17.29
CA ALA A 281 7.69 11.32 18.19
C ALA A 281 6.60 12.42 18.16
N ASP A 282 6.99 13.62 17.82
CA ASP A 282 6.12 14.79 17.65
C ASP A 282 5.66 14.99 16.19
N PHE A 283 5.89 14.01 15.33
CA PHE A 283 5.45 14.08 13.95
C PHE A 283 3.92 14.07 13.89
N GLU A 284 3.38 15.10 13.29
CA GLU A 284 1.98 15.18 12.94
C GLU A 284 1.79 14.80 11.48
N ALA A 285 1.03 13.73 11.24
CA ALA A 285 0.66 13.37 9.89
C ALA A 285 -0.17 14.51 9.27
N PRO A 286 0.04 14.84 7.98
CA PRO A 286 -0.67 15.96 7.34
C PRO A 286 -2.14 15.59 7.01
N ILE A 287 -2.86 15.05 7.99
CA ILE A 287 -4.28 14.67 7.87
C ILE A 287 -5.21 15.89 7.83
N GLY A 288 -4.76 17.02 8.39
CA GLY A 288 -5.44 18.31 8.26
C GLY A 288 -5.13 19.05 6.97
N TYR A 289 -4.37 18.42 6.06
CA TYR A 289 -4.02 18.97 4.77
C TYR A 289 -5.30 19.20 3.94
N ARG A 290 -5.56 20.46 3.63
CA ARG A 290 -6.69 20.80 2.76
C ARG A 290 -6.30 20.56 1.31
N TRP A 291 -7.07 19.74 0.66
CA TRP A 291 -7.00 19.60 -0.79
C TRP A 291 -7.62 20.82 -1.44
N PRO A 292 -7.18 21.19 -2.65
CA PRO A 292 -7.87 22.19 -3.45
C PRO A 292 -9.34 21.82 -3.58
N GLU A 293 -10.23 22.74 -3.28
CA GLU A 293 -11.67 22.52 -3.34
C GLU A 293 -12.40 23.72 -3.92
N TYR A 294 -13.58 23.49 -4.47
CA TYR A 294 -14.46 24.57 -4.87
C TYR A 294 -15.21 25.11 -3.66
N VAL A 295 -15.11 26.41 -3.46
CA VAL A 295 -15.83 27.12 -2.41
C VAL A 295 -16.78 28.14 -3.04
N ASP A 296 -17.95 28.32 -2.43
CA ASP A 296 -18.90 29.35 -2.85
C ASP A 296 -18.47 30.69 -2.25
N THR A 297 -18.30 31.69 -3.12
CA THR A 297 -17.96 33.06 -2.75
C THR A 297 -19.03 34.00 -3.27
N PRO A 298 -19.04 35.29 -2.83
CA PRO A 298 -19.94 36.29 -3.41
C PRO A 298 -19.80 36.47 -4.93
N ARG A 299 -18.67 36.01 -5.52
CA ARG A 299 -18.44 36.05 -6.97
C ARG A 299 -18.82 34.76 -7.70
N GLY A 300 -19.36 33.80 -6.97
CA GLY A 300 -19.70 32.47 -7.47
C GLY A 300 -18.76 31.37 -6.94
N ARG A 301 -18.82 30.23 -7.58
CA ARG A 301 -18.03 29.06 -7.19
C ARG A 301 -16.58 29.22 -7.65
N GLU A 302 -15.68 29.29 -6.69
CA GLU A 302 -14.25 29.51 -6.94
C GLU A 302 -13.42 28.32 -6.42
N TRP A 303 -12.33 28.06 -7.11
CA TRP A 303 -11.34 27.06 -6.70
C TRP A 303 -10.41 27.67 -5.66
N THR A 304 -10.32 27.01 -4.50
CA THR A 304 -9.39 27.42 -3.44
C THR A 304 -8.25 26.43 -3.35
N VAL A 305 -7.03 26.94 -3.38
CA VAL A 305 -5.81 26.21 -3.05
C VAL A 305 -5.39 26.67 -1.65
N PRO A 306 -5.26 25.76 -0.68
CA PRO A 306 -4.92 26.11 0.71
C PRO A 306 -3.52 26.71 0.83
#